data_0805de3eb6a910bcbb750a3d675882f5
#
_entry.id   0805de3eb6a910bcbb750a3d675882f5
#
_cell.length_a   1.000
_cell.length_b   1.000
_cell.length_c   1.000
_cell.angle_alpha   90.00
_cell.angle_beta   90.00
_cell.angle_gamma   90.00
#
_symmetry.space_group_name_H-M   'P 1'
#
loop_
_entity.id
_entity.type
_entity.pdbx_description
1 polymer ?
#
loop_
_entity_poly.entity_id
_entity_poly.type
_entity_poly.pdbx_seq_one_letter_code
_entity_poly.pdbx_strand_id
1 'polypeptide(L)'
;MEYNFGENKEEYSQKQGKKIPVWQSDKYKESKKKACEIIESGKYGLSPADFWILMNETKSGKMGYTGLIISHNGCLKINDKLEKPFNPLSVTEDKCGYGGALVFTYCDKDQGLYEVGEVTQKNCKNDYPYAMAFKRMFDRVVLKLSKLAYSGIYSEAESDTFRDPVDDTRTQNDGKAENPPKQEKKPNKEEMDAFNAQYKREVEKNTCKDCGKPIYPVTHGGKKYSVAEIAENAINTYKAPLCWACMTARRKANESPSA
;
A
#
# COMPACT_ATOMS: atom_id res chain seq x y z
N MET A 1 17.97 25.48 19.54
CA MET A 1 17.95 26.10 18.18
C MET A 1 16.51 26.12 17.68
N GLU A 2 16.07 27.18 17.06
CA GLU A 2 14.72 27.22 16.48
C GLU A 2 14.82 26.80 15.02
N TYR A 3 14.30 25.62 14.70
CA TYR A 3 14.27 25.12 13.33
C TYR A 3 12.98 25.59 12.64
N ASN A 4 13.09 25.95 11.36
CA ASN A 4 11.96 26.34 10.53
C ASN A 4 11.59 25.13 9.62
N PHE A 5 10.38 24.57 9.80
CA PHE A 5 9.82 23.51 8.97
C PHE A 5 8.84 24.06 7.92
N GLY A 6 8.96 25.33 7.58
CA GLY A 6 8.12 25.99 6.59
C GLY A 6 7.06 26.93 7.19
N GLU A 7 7.23 27.38 8.43
CA GLU A 7 6.27 28.28 9.11
C GLU A 7 5.97 29.56 8.35
N ASN A 8 6.88 30.00 7.50
CA ASN A 8 6.69 31.20 6.67
C ASN A 8 6.04 30.88 5.32
N LYS A 9 5.68 29.63 5.07
CA LYS A 9 5.00 29.23 3.84
C LYS A 9 3.49 29.33 4.02
N GLU A 10 2.85 29.90 3.03
CA GLU A 10 1.41 29.86 2.86
C GLU A 10 1.09 28.92 1.72
N GLU A 11 0.17 28.01 1.92
CA GLU A 11 -0.33 27.15 0.86
C GLU A 11 -1.63 27.69 0.29
N TYR A 12 -1.77 27.62 -1.03
CA TYR A 12 -2.98 28.06 -1.71
C TYR A 12 -4.08 27.03 -1.53
N SER A 13 -5.18 27.42 -0.94
CA SER A 13 -6.37 26.60 -0.83
C SER A 13 -7.16 26.64 -2.14
N GLN A 14 -7.30 25.51 -2.81
CA GLN A 14 -8.11 25.39 -4.02
C GLN A 14 -9.58 25.64 -3.74
N LYS A 15 -10.08 25.27 -2.55
CA LYS A 15 -11.48 25.44 -2.16
C LYS A 15 -11.80 26.85 -1.74
N GLN A 16 -10.89 27.54 -1.07
CA GLN A 16 -11.09 28.90 -0.58
C GLN A 16 -10.59 29.97 -1.55
N GLY A 17 -9.81 29.59 -2.56
CA GLY A 17 -9.23 30.54 -3.51
C GLY A 17 -8.26 31.55 -2.88
N LYS A 18 -7.67 31.22 -1.73
CA LYS A 18 -6.75 32.10 -1.01
C LYS A 18 -5.62 31.33 -0.36
N LYS A 19 -4.56 32.04 -0.02
CA LYS A 19 -3.46 31.50 0.79
C LYS A 19 -3.88 31.39 2.26
N ILE A 20 -3.57 30.26 2.88
CA ILE A 20 -3.85 30.00 4.30
C ILE A 20 -2.59 29.56 5.03
N PRO A 21 -2.37 30.03 6.27
CA PRO A 21 -1.25 29.60 7.08
C PRO A 21 -1.47 28.17 7.57
N VAL A 22 -0.41 27.32 7.53
CA VAL A 22 -0.46 25.90 7.85
C VAL A 22 0.09 25.57 9.24
N TRP A 23 0.81 26.48 9.88
CA TRP A 23 1.58 26.26 11.11
C TRP A 23 0.86 26.61 12.42
N GLN A 24 -0.42 26.96 12.39
CA GLN A 24 -1.16 27.44 13.57
C GLN A 24 -1.79 26.34 14.42
N SER A 25 -1.88 25.10 13.91
CA SER A 25 -2.49 24.01 14.66
C SER A 25 -1.59 23.50 15.80
N ASP A 26 -2.19 23.11 16.93
CA ASP A 26 -1.44 22.56 18.06
C ASP A 26 -0.69 21.27 17.68
N LYS A 27 -1.30 20.45 16.82
CA LYS A 27 -0.65 19.24 16.29
C LYS A 27 0.57 19.53 15.43
N TYR A 28 0.57 20.62 14.66
CA TYR A 28 1.76 21.07 13.93
C TYR A 28 2.88 21.41 14.91
N LYS A 29 2.57 22.19 15.95
CA LYS A 29 3.54 22.60 16.98
C LYS A 29 4.11 21.40 17.75
N GLU A 30 3.25 20.44 18.08
CA GLU A 30 3.65 19.18 18.73
C GLU A 30 4.60 18.36 17.82
N SER A 31 4.29 18.23 16.55
CA SER A 31 5.13 17.52 15.60
C SER A 31 6.45 18.22 15.36
N LYS A 32 6.45 19.57 15.29
CA LYS A 32 7.67 20.37 15.26
C LYS A 32 8.54 20.07 16.48
N LYS A 33 7.95 20.07 17.68
CA LYS A 33 8.65 19.78 18.91
C LYS A 33 9.28 18.38 18.87
N LYS A 34 8.54 17.35 18.45
CA LYS A 34 9.07 15.99 18.30
C LYS A 34 10.25 15.93 17.33
N ALA A 35 10.15 16.57 16.17
CA ALA A 35 11.25 16.62 15.21
C ALA A 35 12.49 17.31 15.80
N CYS A 36 12.33 18.42 16.51
CA CYS A 36 13.41 19.11 17.19
C CYS A 36 14.09 18.23 18.24
N GLU A 37 13.32 17.55 19.09
CA GLU A 37 13.83 16.63 20.11
C GLU A 37 14.67 15.50 19.51
N ILE A 38 14.22 14.93 18.37
CA ILE A 38 14.95 13.86 17.68
C ILE A 38 16.27 14.41 17.11
N ILE A 39 16.25 15.59 16.47
CA ILE A 39 17.43 16.24 15.92
C ILE A 39 18.42 16.59 17.02
N GLU A 40 17.96 17.23 18.08
CA GLU A 40 18.78 17.68 19.20
C GLU A 40 19.39 16.53 20.01
N SER A 41 18.75 15.35 20.02
CA SER A 41 19.32 14.14 20.61
C SER A 41 20.65 13.73 19.98
N GLY A 42 20.90 14.14 18.74
CA GLY A 42 22.08 13.77 17.96
C GLY A 42 22.21 12.30 17.63
N LYS A 43 21.30 11.46 18.12
CA LYS A 43 21.39 9.99 18.08
C LYS A 43 21.55 9.44 16.66
N TYR A 44 20.84 10.02 15.69
CA TYR A 44 20.80 9.51 14.32
C TYR A 44 21.48 10.46 13.32
N GLY A 45 22.04 11.58 13.76
CA GLY A 45 22.65 12.57 12.86
C GLY A 45 21.66 13.22 11.90
N LEU A 46 20.40 13.32 12.33
CA LEU A 46 19.32 13.94 11.54
C LEU A 46 19.41 15.46 11.57
N SER A 47 18.87 16.07 10.55
CA SER A 47 18.79 17.50 10.35
C SER A 47 17.35 17.95 10.06
N PRO A 48 17.05 19.25 10.12
CA PRO A 48 15.72 19.76 9.73
C PRO A 48 15.32 19.40 8.30
N ALA A 49 16.29 19.23 7.39
CA ALA A 49 16.04 18.84 6.02
C ALA A 49 15.56 17.40 5.85
N ASP A 50 15.71 16.57 6.90
CA ASP A 50 15.24 15.19 6.89
C ASP A 50 13.76 15.07 7.29
N PHE A 51 13.13 16.17 7.74
CA PHE A 51 11.75 16.16 8.20
C PHE A 51 10.89 17.19 7.48
N TRP A 52 9.61 16.88 7.33
CA TRP A 52 8.57 17.85 7.06
C TRP A 52 7.26 17.44 7.75
N ILE A 53 6.42 18.45 7.98
CA ILE A 53 5.11 18.24 8.57
C ILE A 53 4.08 18.29 7.45
N LEU A 54 3.44 17.15 7.19
CA LEU A 54 2.45 17.02 6.14
C LEU A 54 1.13 17.64 6.59
N MET A 55 0.66 18.61 5.81
CA MET A 55 -0.63 19.26 5.97
C MET A 55 -1.43 19.04 4.69
N ASN A 56 -2.69 18.67 4.81
CA ASN A 56 -3.60 18.51 3.68
C ASN A 56 -4.81 19.41 3.80
N GLU A 57 -5.40 19.78 2.67
CA GLU A 57 -6.64 20.53 2.65
C GLU A 57 -7.81 19.64 3.06
N THR A 58 -8.57 20.07 4.07
CA THR A 58 -9.79 19.38 4.53
C THR A 58 -10.94 19.58 3.55
N LYS A 59 -12.04 18.85 3.75
CA LYS A 59 -13.26 19.00 2.94
C LYS A 59 -13.86 20.41 3.04
N SER A 60 -13.66 21.11 4.16
CA SER A 60 -14.11 22.48 4.35
C SER A 60 -13.16 23.54 3.78
N GLY A 61 -12.01 23.13 3.24
CA GLY A 61 -11.01 24.03 2.67
C GLY A 61 -10.04 24.61 3.71
N LYS A 62 -9.98 24.05 4.90
CA LYS A 62 -8.98 24.39 5.91
C LYS A 62 -7.79 23.45 5.76
N MET A 63 -6.60 23.93 6.16
CA MET A 63 -5.43 23.05 6.25
C MET A 63 -5.52 22.23 7.54
N GLY A 64 -5.45 20.91 7.40
CA GLY A 64 -5.44 19.96 8.50
C GLY A 64 -4.09 19.25 8.61
N TYR A 65 -3.66 18.97 9.83
CA TYR A 65 -2.47 18.18 10.09
C TYR A 65 -2.71 16.71 9.68
N THR A 66 -1.72 16.12 8.99
CA THR A 66 -1.77 14.72 8.57
C THR A 66 -0.71 13.88 9.26
N GLY A 67 0.53 14.35 9.34
CA GLY A 67 1.59 13.59 9.98
C GLY A 67 2.95 14.28 9.95
N LEU A 68 3.85 13.81 10.82
CA LEU A 68 5.27 14.11 10.76
C LEU A 68 5.94 13.09 9.84
N ILE A 69 6.57 13.58 8.79
CA ILE A 69 7.19 12.76 7.75
C ILE A 69 8.70 12.85 7.87
N ILE A 70 9.37 11.72 7.70
CA ILE A 70 10.82 11.66 7.54
C ILE A 70 11.19 11.25 6.12
N SER A 71 12.24 11.85 5.58
CA SER A 71 12.77 11.53 4.27
C SER A 71 13.40 10.14 4.22
N HIS A 72 13.47 9.56 3.04
CA HIS A 72 14.23 8.33 2.84
C HIS A 72 15.71 8.48 3.25
N ASN A 73 16.31 9.63 2.96
CA ASN A 73 17.68 9.93 3.41
C ASN A 73 17.77 9.95 4.94
N GLY A 74 16.75 10.45 5.63
CA GLY A 74 16.65 10.35 7.08
C GLY A 74 16.59 8.90 7.55
N CYS A 75 15.81 8.04 6.89
CA CYS A 75 15.76 6.60 7.20
C CYS A 75 17.12 5.92 6.96
N LEU A 76 17.85 6.26 5.90
CA LEU A 76 19.21 5.75 5.67
C LEU A 76 20.17 6.14 6.81
N LYS A 77 20.16 7.41 7.25
CA LYS A 77 20.98 7.88 8.39
C LYS A 77 20.63 7.14 9.68
N ILE A 78 19.34 6.91 9.94
CA ILE A 78 18.88 6.12 11.09
C ILE A 78 19.45 4.71 11.00
N ASN A 79 19.30 4.04 9.85
CA ASN A 79 19.76 2.68 9.63
C ASN A 79 21.27 2.53 9.94
N ASP A 80 22.07 3.48 9.50
CA ASP A 80 23.52 3.48 9.74
C ASP A 80 23.91 3.61 11.23
N LYS A 81 23.00 4.07 12.07
CA LYS A 81 23.21 4.25 13.53
C LYS A 81 22.52 3.19 14.39
N LEU A 82 21.79 2.26 13.78
CA LEU A 82 21.18 1.15 14.53
C LEU A 82 22.24 0.10 14.88
N GLU A 83 22.15 -0.46 16.09
CA GLU A 83 22.97 -1.60 16.52
C GLU A 83 22.72 -2.84 15.65
N LYS A 84 21.46 -3.03 15.26
CA LYS A 84 21.00 -4.07 14.33
C LYS A 84 20.32 -3.38 13.16
N PRO A 85 21.07 -3.05 12.11
CA PRO A 85 20.50 -2.37 10.94
C PRO A 85 19.62 -3.32 10.11
N PHE A 86 18.97 -2.77 9.12
CA PHE A 86 18.23 -3.53 8.13
C PHE A 86 19.08 -4.63 7.50
N ASN A 87 18.55 -5.86 7.52
CA ASN A 87 19.22 -7.03 6.95
C ASN A 87 18.67 -7.34 5.55
N PRO A 88 19.42 -7.10 4.46
CA PRO A 88 18.94 -7.35 3.11
C PRO A 88 18.65 -8.83 2.81
N LEU A 89 19.24 -9.77 3.57
CA LEU A 89 18.98 -11.20 3.41
C LEU A 89 17.61 -11.63 3.93
N SER A 90 16.94 -10.77 4.71
CA SER A 90 15.58 -10.99 5.21
C SER A 90 14.49 -10.53 4.25
N VAL A 91 14.85 -10.10 3.03
CA VAL A 91 13.91 -9.58 2.02
C VAL A 91 13.51 -10.66 1.04
N THR A 92 12.21 -10.74 0.77
CA THR A 92 11.63 -11.53 -0.33
C THR A 92 10.80 -10.65 -1.25
N GLU A 93 10.75 -10.98 -2.52
CA GLU A 93 9.97 -10.27 -3.54
C GLU A 93 8.84 -11.17 -4.04
N ASP A 94 7.62 -10.63 -4.09
CA ASP A 94 6.47 -11.25 -4.74
C ASP A 94 5.97 -10.35 -5.88
N LYS A 95 6.06 -10.88 -7.10
CA LYS A 95 5.63 -10.18 -8.32
C LYS A 95 4.16 -10.42 -8.67
N CYS A 96 3.52 -11.33 -7.99
CA CYS A 96 2.17 -11.80 -8.29
C CYS A 96 1.18 -11.48 -7.17
N GLY A 97 1.43 -10.42 -6.39
CA GLY A 97 0.57 -9.99 -5.31
C GLY A 97 -0.88 -9.76 -5.73
N TYR A 98 -1.79 -9.75 -4.77
CA TYR A 98 -3.21 -9.52 -4.97
C TYR A 98 -3.48 -8.24 -5.77
N GLY A 99 -4.26 -8.35 -6.85
CA GLY A 99 -4.58 -7.22 -7.73
C GLY A 99 -3.40 -6.72 -8.59
N GLY A 100 -2.34 -7.52 -8.77
CA GLY A 100 -1.15 -7.15 -9.54
C GLY A 100 -0.21 -6.21 -8.77
N ALA A 101 -0.29 -6.21 -7.45
CA ALA A 101 0.64 -5.48 -6.61
C ALA A 101 2.04 -6.08 -6.71
N LEU A 102 3.04 -5.19 -6.72
CA LEU A 102 4.42 -5.55 -6.47
C LEU A 102 4.69 -5.44 -4.98
N VAL A 103 5.15 -6.53 -4.37
CA VAL A 103 5.31 -6.64 -2.92
C VAL A 103 6.73 -7.03 -2.56
N PHE A 104 7.36 -6.27 -1.67
CA PHE A 104 8.54 -6.68 -0.93
C PHE A 104 8.16 -6.99 0.51
N THR A 105 8.60 -8.13 1.00
CA THR A 105 8.39 -8.57 2.37
C THR A 105 9.71 -8.66 3.10
N TYR A 106 9.77 -8.07 4.28
CA TYR A 106 10.87 -8.21 5.21
C TYR A 106 10.45 -9.14 6.35
N CYS A 107 11.24 -10.18 6.60
CA CYS A 107 11.01 -11.12 7.69
C CYS A 107 12.33 -11.40 8.41
N ASP A 108 12.54 -10.77 9.54
CA ASP A 108 13.70 -10.98 10.40
C ASP A 108 13.24 -11.64 11.70
N LYS A 109 13.51 -12.94 11.82
CA LYS A 109 13.12 -13.75 12.98
C LYS A 109 13.92 -13.40 14.21
N ASP A 110 15.17 -12.98 14.05
CA ASP A 110 16.07 -12.67 15.15
C ASP A 110 15.68 -11.36 15.85
N GLN A 111 15.12 -10.43 15.07
CA GLN A 111 14.57 -9.17 15.57
C GLN A 111 13.06 -9.24 15.85
N GLY A 112 12.42 -10.35 15.49
CA GLY A 112 10.96 -10.52 15.61
C GLY A 112 10.17 -9.52 14.78
N LEU A 113 10.71 -9.12 13.61
CA LEU A 113 10.12 -8.08 12.77
C LEU A 113 9.66 -8.64 11.43
N TYR A 114 8.40 -8.35 11.12
CA TYR A 114 7.79 -8.57 9.83
C TYR A 114 7.23 -7.25 9.29
N GLU A 115 7.52 -6.95 8.02
CA GLU A 115 7.02 -5.74 7.37
C GLU A 115 6.84 -5.96 5.87
N VAL A 116 5.96 -5.17 5.27
CA VAL A 116 5.62 -5.25 3.84
C VAL A 116 5.70 -3.87 3.21
N GLY A 117 6.26 -3.80 2.02
CA GLY A 117 6.18 -2.64 1.14
C GLY A 117 5.49 -3.03 -0.16
N GLU A 118 4.38 -2.38 -0.47
CA GLU A 118 3.61 -2.69 -1.66
C GLU A 118 3.41 -1.47 -2.57
N VAL A 119 3.35 -1.73 -3.85
CA VAL A 119 3.05 -0.76 -4.88
C VAL A 119 2.05 -1.34 -5.87
N THR A 120 1.05 -0.55 -6.19
CA THR A 120 0.04 -0.82 -7.22
C THR A 120 0.00 0.34 -8.22
N GLN A 121 -0.65 0.15 -9.34
CA GLN A 121 -0.88 1.25 -10.30
C GLN A 121 -1.69 2.42 -9.70
N LYS A 122 -2.44 2.19 -8.63
CA LYS A 122 -3.23 3.23 -7.95
C LYS A 122 -2.41 4.09 -7.00
N ASN A 123 -1.41 3.50 -6.32
CA ASN A 123 -0.63 4.16 -5.27
C ASN A 123 0.81 4.48 -5.66
N CYS A 124 1.20 4.26 -6.92
CA CYS A 124 2.49 4.65 -7.48
C CYS A 124 2.28 5.34 -8.82
N LYS A 125 2.69 6.60 -8.88
CA LYS A 125 2.64 7.41 -10.09
C LYS A 125 4.00 7.53 -10.79
N ASN A 126 5.03 6.91 -10.21
CA ASN A 126 6.40 6.96 -10.71
C ASN A 126 6.68 5.78 -11.66
N ASP A 127 7.61 6.01 -12.59
CA ASP A 127 8.00 5.01 -13.60
C ASP A 127 8.90 3.90 -13.05
N TYR A 128 9.22 3.91 -11.74
CA TYR A 128 10.08 2.94 -11.05
C TYR A 128 9.38 2.26 -9.86
N PRO A 129 8.35 1.45 -10.10
CA PRO A 129 7.54 0.86 -9.03
C PRO A 129 8.31 -0.10 -8.12
N TYR A 130 9.31 -0.80 -8.65
CA TYR A 130 10.17 -1.69 -7.84
C TYR A 130 10.93 -0.94 -6.77
N ALA A 131 11.60 0.14 -7.15
CA ALA A 131 12.33 0.97 -6.21
C ALA A 131 11.40 1.59 -5.15
N MET A 132 10.17 1.96 -5.55
CA MET A 132 9.19 2.52 -4.64
C MET A 132 8.67 1.48 -3.64
N ALA A 133 8.39 0.24 -4.07
CA ALA A 133 7.95 -0.83 -3.18
C ALA A 133 9.05 -1.19 -2.16
N PHE A 134 10.30 -1.33 -2.63
CA PHE A 134 11.44 -1.58 -1.77
C PHE A 134 11.66 -0.43 -0.76
N LYS A 135 11.63 0.83 -1.23
CA LYS A 135 11.79 2.03 -0.41
C LYS A 135 10.74 2.07 0.71
N ARG A 136 9.46 1.79 0.40
CA ARG A 136 8.38 1.72 1.39
C ARG A 136 8.66 0.67 2.47
N MET A 137 9.03 -0.53 2.06
CA MET A 137 9.35 -1.61 2.99
C MET A 137 10.56 -1.24 3.86
N PHE A 138 11.65 -0.78 3.25
CA PHE A 138 12.87 -0.38 3.96
C PHE A 138 12.59 0.71 5.00
N ASP A 139 11.94 1.79 4.60
CA ASP A 139 11.64 2.91 5.49
C ASP A 139 10.78 2.47 6.69
N ARG A 140 9.76 1.64 6.45
CA ARG A 140 8.91 1.08 7.52
C ARG A 140 9.70 0.21 8.49
N VAL A 141 10.57 -0.65 7.98
CA VAL A 141 11.45 -1.49 8.81
C VAL A 141 12.34 -0.63 9.69
N VAL A 142 13.03 0.35 9.12
CA VAL A 142 13.94 1.25 9.84
C VAL A 142 13.21 2.05 10.92
N LEU A 143 12.03 2.59 10.59
CA LEU A 143 11.22 3.33 11.56
C LEU A 143 10.71 2.44 12.71
N LYS A 144 10.43 1.16 12.46
CA LYS A 144 10.07 0.20 13.52
C LYS A 144 11.29 -0.18 14.36
N LEU A 145 12.43 -0.48 13.74
CA LEU A 145 13.67 -0.80 14.45
C LEU A 145 14.15 0.35 15.36
N SER A 146 14.01 1.58 14.88
CA SER A 146 14.35 2.78 15.66
C SER A 146 13.28 3.16 16.69
N LYS A 147 12.11 2.51 16.67
CA LYS A 147 10.91 2.80 17.45
C LYS A 147 10.24 4.14 17.12
N LEU A 148 10.67 4.84 16.07
CA LEU A 148 10.09 6.12 15.65
C LEU A 148 8.69 5.96 15.04
N ALA A 149 8.39 4.83 14.40
CA ALA A 149 7.05 4.52 13.90
C ALA A 149 5.98 4.59 15.01
N TYR A 150 6.31 4.14 16.21
CA TYR A 150 5.39 4.16 17.35
C TYR A 150 5.15 5.56 17.93
N SER A 151 5.95 6.53 17.52
CA SER A 151 5.78 7.94 17.85
C SER A 151 4.95 8.72 16.81
N GLY A 152 4.34 8.02 15.84
CA GLY A 152 3.54 8.64 14.78
C GLY A 152 4.37 9.37 13.71
N ILE A 153 5.58 8.86 13.44
CA ILE A 153 6.44 9.34 12.36
C ILE A 153 6.29 8.38 11.18
N TYR A 154 6.02 8.94 10.00
CA TYR A 154 5.79 8.20 8.76
C TYR A 154 6.91 8.46 7.76
N SER A 155 7.12 7.55 6.82
CA SER A 155 8.11 7.76 5.76
C SER A 155 7.59 8.62 4.63
N GLU A 156 8.51 9.25 3.91
CA GLU A 156 8.22 9.98 2.66
C GLU A 156 7.48 9.11 1.64
N ALA A 157 7.86 7.84 1.54
CA ALA A 157 7.26 6.91 0.59
C ALA A 157 5.78 6.60 0.88
N GLU A 158 5.29 6.94 2.08
CA GLU A 158 3.88 6.81 2.48
C GLU A 158 3.10 8.12 2.34
N SER A 159 3.79 9.24 2.14
CA SER A 159 3.16 10.57 2.09
C SER A 159 2.07 10.68 1.01
N ASP A 160 2.20 9.95 -0.10
CA ASP A 160 1.21 9.93 -1.18
C ASP A 160 -0.12 9.29 -0.77
N THR A 161 -0.11 8.34 0.17
CA THR A 161 -1.34 7.72 0.69
C THR A 161 -2.11 8.64 1.64
N PHE A 162 -1.46 9.66 2.18
CA PHE A 162 -2.07 10.64 3.10
C PHE A 162 -2.60 11.88 2.39
N ARG A 163 -2.53 11.96 1.06
CA ARG A 163 -2.98 13.14 0.29
C ARG A 163 -4.50 13.21 0.07
N ASP A 164 -5.24 12.20 0.49
CA ASP A 164 -6.69 12.26 0.45
C ASP A 164 -7.21 13.34 1.42
N PRO A 165 -8.29 14.06 1.06
CA PRO A 165 -8.83 15.11 1.91
C PRO A 165 -9.14 14.60 3.31
N VAL A 166 -8.51 15.22 4.32
CA VAL A 166 -8.76 14.89 5.73
C VAL A 166 -10.20 15.27 6.07
N ASP A 167 -10.92 14.39 6.75
CA ASP A 167 -12.24 14.69 7.25
C ASP A 167 -12.12 15.65 8.46
N ASP A 168 -12.84 16.79 8.43
CA ASP A 168 -12.81 17.80 9.50
C ASP A 168 -13.20 17.21 10.86
N THR A 169 -13.93 16.10 10.88
CA THR A 169 -14.34 15.41 12.11
C THR A 169 -13.16 14.74 12.82
N ARG A 170 -12.06 14.42 12.12
CA ARG A 170 -10.85 13.82 12.73
C ARG A 170 -10.06 14.80 13.59
N THR A 171 -10.17 16.10 13.35
CA THR A 171 -9.42 17.10 14.10
C THR A 171 -10.04 17.47 15.45
N GLN A 172 -11.28 17.06 15.74
CA GLN A 172 -12.00 17.41 16.97
C GLN A 172 -11.98 16.31 18.05
N ASN A 173 -11.54 15.11 17.74
CA ASN A 173 -11.67 13.95 18.65
C ASN A 173 -10.39 13.48 19.36
N ASP A 174 -9.31 14.25 19.29
CA ASP A 174 -8.03 13.81 19.86
C ASP A 174 -7.87 14.05 21.38
N GLY A 175 -8.93 14.22 22.11
CA GLY A 175 -8.94 14.35 23.58
C GLY A 175 -9.67 13.24 24.33
N LYS A 176 -10.33 12.32 23.63
CA LYS A 176 -10.95 11.14 24.26
C LYS A 176 -10.31 9.90 23.62
N ALA A 177 -9.79 9.01 24.45
CA ALA A 177 -9.44 7.66 24.03
C ALA A 177 -10.62 7.10 23.24
N GLU A 178 -10.53 7.13 21.93
CA GLU A 178 -11.54 6.51 21.09
C GLU A 178 -11.58 5.03 21.43
N ASN A 179 -12.79 4.56 21.67
CA ASN A 179 -13.08 3.14 21.58
C ASN A 179 -12.38 2.58 20.34
N PRO A 180 -11.77 1.40 20.43
CA PRO A 180 -11.15 0.76 19.29
C PRO A 180 -12.11 0.85 18.10
N PRO A 181 -11.59 1.03 16.86
CA PRO A 181 -12.42 1.22 15.69
C PRO A 181 -13.52 0.18 15.75
N LYS A 182 -14.76 0.63 15.56
CA LYS A 182 -15.94 -0.28 15.57
C LYS A 182 -15.49 -1.48 14.78
N GLN A 183 -15.29 -2.58 15.45
CA GLN A 183 -14.99 -3.86 14.81
C GLN A 183 -16.03 -3.97 13.71
N GLU A 184 -15.59 -3.95 12.46
CA GLU A 184 -16.43 -4.41 11.36
C GLU A 184 -17.02 -5.70 11.89
N LYS A 185 -18.35 -5.74 11.98
CA LYS A 185 -19.04 -6.91 12.50
C LYS A 185 -18.41 -8.09 11.77
N LYS A 186 -17.71 -8.94 12.50
CA LYS A 186 -17.20 -10.18 11.90
C LYS A 186 -18.40 -10.79 11.20
N PRO A 187 -18.32 -11.07 9.90
CA PRO A 187 -19.43 -11.62 9.18
C PRO A 187 -19.94 -12.81 9.98
N ASN A 188 -21.24 -12.91 10.16
CA ASN A 188 -21.81 -14.01 10.91
C ASN A 188 -21.51 -15.31 10.15
N LYS A 189 -21.67 -16.46 10.79
CA LYS A 189 -21.34 -17.75 10.19
C LYS A 189 -22.06 -17.96 8.85
N GLU A 190 -23.32 -17.51 8.75
CA GLU A 190 -24.13 -17.64 7.54
C GLU A 190 -23.59 -16.76 6.39
N GLU A 191 -23.13 -15.53 6.67
CA GLU A 191 -22.48 -14.65 5.69
C GLU A 191 -21.15 -15.21 5.21
N MET A 192 -20.36 -15.80 6.11
CA MET A 192 -19.11 -16.48 5.76
C MET A 192 -19.37 -17.75 4.93
N ASP A 193 -20.37 -18.53 5.28
CA ASP A 193 -20.73 -19.75 4.55
C ASP A 193 -21.27 -19.40 3.15
N ALA A 194 -22.07 -18.32 3.03
CA ALA A 194 -22.54 -17.81 1.75
C ALA A 194 -21.39 -17.29 0.88
N PHE A 195 -20.46 -16.50 1.46
CA PHE A 195 -19.27 -16.01 0.77
C PHE A 195 -18.39 -17.18 0.29
N ASN A 196 -18.12 -18.15 1.16
CA ASN A 196 -17.33 -19.33 0.81
C ASN A 196 -17.97 -20.18 -0.28
N ALA A 197 -19.31 -20.32 -0.26
CA ALA A 197 -20.05 -21.02 -1.29
C ALA A 197 -19.99 -20.29 -2.64
N GLN A 198 -20.11 -18.96 -2.63
CA GLN A 198 -19.95 -18.14 -3.83
C GLN A 198 -18.52 -18.21 -4.39
N TYR A 199 -17.53 -18.04 -3.53
CA TYR A 199 -16.11 -18.16 -3.90
C TYR A 199 -15.78 -19.54 -4.51
N LYS A 200 -16.26 -20.61 -3.89
CA LYS A 200 -16.08 -21.98 -4.41
C LYS A 200 -16.68 -22.14 -5.81
N ARG A 201 -17.89 -21.63 -6.03
CA ARG A 201 -18.54 -21.65 -7.36
C ARG A 201 -17.75 -20.85 -8.41
N GLU A 202 -17.18 -19.70 -8.06
CA GLU A 202 -16.35 -18.91 -8.95
C GLU A 202 -15.04 -19.60 -9.29
N VAL A 203 -14.39 -20.22 -8.31
CA VAL A 203 -13.16 -21.02 -8.53
C VAL A 203 -13.45 -22.20 -9.44
N GLU A 204 -14.54 -22.93 -9.20
CA GLU A 204 -14.95 -24.07 -10.05
C GLU A 204 -15.24 -23.65 -11.49
N LYS A 205 -15.91 -22.50 -11.71
CA LYS A 205 -16.18 -21.94 -13.05
C LYS A 205 -14.91 -21.53 -13.79
N ASN A 206 -13.88 -21.10 -13.06
CA ASN A 206 -12.64 -20.58 -13.61
C ASN A 206 -11.50 -21.60 -13.61
N THR A 207 -11.78 -22.86 -13.30
CA THR A 207 -10.81 -23.96 -13.31
C THR A 207 -11.07 -24.87 -14.53
N CYS A 208 -10.01 -25.13 -15.28
CA CYS A 208 -10.09 -26.03 -16.43
C CYS A 208 -10.35 -27.47 -15.99
N LYS A 209 -11.38 -28.10 -16.52
CA LYS A 209 -11.74 -29.49 -16.19
C LYS A 209 -10.76 -30.53 -16.68
N ASP A 210 -10.00 -30.25 -17.74
CA ASP A 210 -9.07 -31.22 -18.32
C ASP A 210 -7.70 -31.23 -17.59
N CYS A 211 -7.17 -30.06 -17.26
CA CYS A 211 -5.83 -29.98 -16.66
C CYS A 211 -5.81 -29.52 -15.22
N GLY A 212 -6.96 -29.17 -14.62
CA GLY A 212 -7.07 -28.71 -13.25
C GLY A 212 -6.45 -27.34 -12.95
N LYS A 213 -5.97 -26.61 -13.98
CA LYS A 213 -5.33 -25.31 -13.82
C LYS A 213 -6.35 -24.18 -13.93
N PRO A 214 -6.12 -23.04 -13.28
CA PRO A 214 -6.92 -21.84 -13.48
C PRO A 214 -6.93 -21.43 -14.94
N ILE A 215 -8.06 -20.85 -15.40
CA ILE A 215 -8.20 -20.30 -16.74
C ILE A 215 -7.66 -18.87 -16.71
N TYR A 216 -6.72 -18.55 -17.60
CA TYR A 216 -6.11 -17.23 -17.72
C TYR A 216 -6.60 -16.51 -18.99
N PRO A 217 -6.63 -15.16 -18.99
CA PRO A 217 -6.93 -14.38 -20.18
C PRO A 217 -5.86 -14.63 -21.25
N VAL A 218 -6.26 -14.65 -22.53
CA VAL A 218 -5.37 -14.93 -23.67
C VAL A 218 -5.55 -13.87 -24.76
N THR A 219 -4.46 -13.52 -25.42
CA THR A 219 -4.51 -12.72 -26.66
C THR A 219 -4.24 -13.63 -27.84
N HIS A 220 -5.19 -13.69 -28.79
CA HIS A 220 -5.09 -14.49 -29.98
C HIS A 220 -5.61 -13.72 -31.20
N GLY A 221 -4.84 -13.70 -32.28
CA GLY A 221 -5.19 -12.97 -33.49
C GLY A 221 -5.39 -11.45 -33.27
N GLY A 222 -4.65 -10.85 -32.34
CA GLY A 222 -4.76 -9.43 -31.99
C GLY A 222 -5.97 -9.09 -31.08
N LYS A 223 -6.84 -10.05 -30.77
CA LYS A 223 -7.97 -9.88 -29.86
C LYS A 223 -7.67 -10.47 -28.49
N LYS A 224 -8.01 -9.72 -27.44
CA LYS A 224 -7.86 -10.14 -26.04
C LYS A 224 -9.17 -10.79 -25.56
N TYR A 225 -9.04 -11.99 -25.01
CA TYR A 225 -10.16 -12.76 -24.44
C TYR A 225 -10.04 -12.78 -22.92
N SER A 226 -11.08 -12.41 -22.22
CA SER A 226 -11.18 -12.49 -20.76
C SER A 226 -11.40 -13.93 -20.29
N VAL A 227 -11.17 -14.19 -19.00
CA VAL A 227 -11.41 -15.51 -18.37
C VAL A 227 -12.86 -15.95 -18.56
N ALA A 228 -13.81 -15.03 -18.39
CA ALA A 228 -15.24 -15.30 -18.55
C ALA A 228 -15.59 -15.72 -19.99
N GLU A 229 -15.10 -14.99 -20.99
CA GLU A 229 -15.33 -15.31 -22.41
C GLU A 229 -14.73 -16.67 -22.79
N ILE A 230 -13.53 -17.00 -22.27
CA ILE A 230 -12.91 -18.29 -22.54
C ILE A 230 -13.70 -19.43 -21.91
N ALA A 231 -14.10 -19.28 -20.65
CA ALA A 231 -14.90 -20.29 -19.93
C ALA A 231 -16.27 -20.49 -20.58
N GLU A 232 -16.96 -19.41 -20.96
CA GLU A 232 -18.26 -19.46 -21.62
C GLU A 232 -18.18 -20.13 -22.99
N ASN A 233 -17.22 -19.76 -23.82
CA ASN A 233 -16.97 -20.40 -25.11
C ASN A 233 -16.67 -21.90 -24.96
N ALA A 234 -15.89 -22.27 -23.95
CA ALA A 234 -15.59 -23.66 -23.68
C ALA A 234 -16.84 -24.45 -23.23
N ILE A 235 -17.67 -23.86 -22.36
CA ILE A 235 -18.93 -24.47 -21.89
C ILE A 235 -19.89 -24.65 -23.06
N ASN A 236 -20.04 -23.65 -23.92
CA ASN A 236 -20.93 -23.71 -25.06
C ASN A 236 -20.51 -24.81 -26.05
N THR A 237 -19.20 -24.92 -26.31
CA THR A 237 -18.68 -25.84 -27.34
C THR A 237 -18.44 -27.26 -26.78
N TYR A 238 -17.85 -27.37 -25.57
CA TYR A 238 -17.38 -28.64 -24.99
C TYR A 238 -18.14 -29.08 -23.74
N LYS A 239 -19.18 -28.35 -23.34
CA LYS A 239 -20.00 -28.56 -22.14
C LYS A 239 -19.21 -28.60 -20.82
N ALA A 240 -18.01 -27.99 -20.82
CA ALA A 240 -17.14 -27.90 -19.66
C ALA A 240 -16.25 -26.66 -19.72
N PRO A 241 -15.92 -26.01 -18.59
CA PRO A 241 -14.95 -24.93 -18.57
C PRO A 241 -13.55 -25.48 -18.89
N LEU A 242 -12.93 -24.98 -19.94
CA LEU A 242 -11.60 -25.39 -20.39
C LEU A 242 -10.70 -24.17 -20.60
N CYS A 243 -9.41 -24.31 -20.31
CA CYS A 243 -8.43 -23.28 -20.67
C CYS A 243 -8.19 -23.28 -22.19
N TRP A 244 -7.65 -22.20 -22.71
CA TRP A 244 -7.37 -22.03 -24.14
C TRP A 244 -6.56 -23.19 -24.74
N ALA A 245 -5.53 -23.64 -24.02
CA ALA A 245 -4.68 -24.73 -24.47
C ALA A 245 -5.46 -26.07 -24.61
N CYS A 246 -6.29 -26.40 -23.63
CA CYS A 246 -7.11 -27.61 -23.69
C CYS A 246 -8.20 -27.55 -24.75
N MET A 247 -8.84 -26.38 -24.95
CA MET A 247 -9.77 -26.20 -26.08
C MET A 247 -9.09 -26.40 -27.43
N THR A 248 -7.88 -25.83 -27.59
CA THR A 248 -7.11 -25.98 -28.84
C THR A 248 -6.69 -27.44 -29.08
N ALA A 249 -6.30 -28.14 -28.01
CA ALA A 249 -5.97 -29.57 -28.12
C ALA A 249 -7.16 -30.43 -28.52
N ARG A 250 -8.34 -30.21 -27.91
CA ARG A 250 -9.59 -30.91 -28.28
C ARG A 250 -10.04 -30.61 -29.71
N ARG A 251 -9.89 -29.36 -30.14
CA ARG A 251 -10.20 -28.98 -31.52
C ARG A 251 -9.32 -29.72 -32.53
N LYS A 252 -8.01 -29.75 -32.30
CA LYS A 252 -7.08 -30.51 -33.16
C LYS A 252 -7.38 -32.01 -33.17
N ALA A 253 -7.75 -32.59 -32.04
CA ALA A 253 -8.12 -34.00 -31.97
C ALA A 253 -9.40 -34.30 -32.78
N ASN A 254 -10.35 -33.40 -32.83
CA ASN A 254 -11.59 -33.54 -33.60
C ASN A 254 -11.40 -33.25 -35.11
N GLU A 255 -10.36 -32.51 -35.49
CA GLU A 255 -10.03 -32.16 -36.89
C GLU A 255 -9.09 -33.22 -37.52
N SER A 256 -8.54 -34.15 -36.77
CA SER A 256 -7.73 -35.26 -37.32
C SER A 256 -8.68 -36.36 -37.81
N PRO A 257 -8.80 -36.62 -39.11
CA PRO A 257 -9.63 -37.75 -39.59
C PRO A 257 -8.96 -39.04 -39.10
N SER A 258 -9.76 -39.92 -38.54
CA SER A 258 -9.37 -41.30 -38.27
C SER A 258 -8.91 -41.93 -39.57
N ALA A 259 -7.60 -42.24 -39.66
CA ALA A 259 -7.02 -43.02 -40.74
C ALA A 259 -7.47 -44.46 -40.64
#